data_073acb79d0fc7bf1c64d4d99746a4448
#
_entry.id   073acb79d0fc7bf1c64d4d99746a4448
#
_cell.length_a   1.000
_cell.length_b   1.000
_cell.length_c   1.000
_cell.angle_alpha   90.00
_cell.angle_beta   90.00
_cell.angle_gamma   90.00
#
_symmetry.space_group_name_H-M   'P 1'
#
loop_
_entity.id
_entity.type
_entity.pdbx_description
1 polymer ?
#
loop_
_entity_poly.entity_id
_entity_poly.type
_entity_poly.pdbx_seq_one_letter_code
_entity_poly.pdbx_strand_id
1 'polypeptide(L)'
;MTNLRDAIDFYHSLLDDEIGRESQGQMNHQLHRRELFFGDRPLCTVLRPRFLTPEQYRLLQTAIRAIMPAFGKAHRTALGDAKFRAQFRLSDWEEKLIQVDPGFPAPSPTARMDTFFAPHPLSPSPVEHPERSAAKSKGRQERGEGWPQAGEGGEATLRFTEYNAETPAAPAYNDILSEVFYSLPIMRAFERHYEVRPLPGRHHVLHALLDAYHHWGGRDRPRIAILDWREVPTYSEFVLFQEYFESQGFECIIADPREFEYRDGQLLADGILPINLIYKRVLISELVQRCGLDHAVIRAVSEHAACMVNPFRCKILHKKTSLAVLSDEANRHLFTADEARAIDAYVPWTRTVAERRTAFEGKEIDLLPLLSQRKDDFVLKPSDEYGGKGIVLGWEADQTQWDAALRASLADPAIVQQRVPLPSEPYPSLVEGTVQVYDRMLDTNPYIWYGDYMSGCLTRLSTAALLNVTAGGGSTVPTFIIEKRE
;
A
#
# COMPACT_ATOMS: atom_id res chain seq x y z
N MET A 1 8.60 -27.44 10.91
CA MET A 1 8.33 -26.04 10.50
C MET A 1 8.93 -25.78 9.14
N THR A 2 8.20 -25.10 8.26
CA THR A 2 8.69 -24.76 6.93
C THR A 2 9.77 -23.69 7.02
N ASN A 3 10.98 -23.99 6.53
CA ASN A 3 12.03 -23.01 6.36
C ASN A 3 11.78 -22.26 5.03
N LEU A 4 11.53 -20.96 5.07
CA LEU A 4 11.24 -20.15 3.88
C LEU A 4 12.42 -20.16 2.89
N ARG A 5 13.65 -20.10 3.40
CA ARG A 5 14.84 -20.06 2.54
C ARG A 5 14.97 -21.38 1.77
N ASP A 6 14.84 -22.51 2.44
CA ASP A 6 14.88 -23.82 1.80
C ASP A 6 13.81 -23.97 0.73
N ALA A 7 12.61 -23.42 0.98
CA ALA A 7 11.51 -23.46 0.03
C ALA A 7 11.81 -22.58 -1.22
N ILE A 8 12.40 -21.40 -1.04
CA ILE A 8 12.83 -20.52 -2.14
C ILE A 8 13.94 -21.18 -2.95
N ASP A 9 14.96 -21.72 -2.29
CA ASP A 9 16.08 -22.40 -2.95
C ASP A 9 15.60 -23.63 -3.72
N PHE A 10 14.66 -24.40 -3.13
CA PHE A 10 14.02 -25.51 -3.82
C PHE A 10 13.21 -25.06 -5.05
N TYR A 11 12.42 -23.99 -4.93
CA TYR A 11 11.69 -23.42 -6.07
C TYR A 11 12.65 -23.04 -7.21
N HIS A 12 13.75 -22.37 -6.88
CA HIS A 12 14.76 -21.99 -7.87
C HIS A 12 15.46 -23.21 -8.49
N SER A 13 15.69 -24.29 -7.73
CA SER A 13 16.30 -25.50 -8.25
C SER A 13 15.43 -26.27 -9.26
N LEU A 14 14.12 -26.05 -9.23
CA LEU A 14 13.18 -26.61 -10.20
C LEU A 14 13.12 -25.80 -11.51
N LEU A 15 13.69 -24.59 -11.53
CA LEU A 15 13.56 -23.64 -12.62
C LEU A 15 14.79 -23.70 -13.53
N ASP A 16 14.81 -24.65 -14.45
CA ASP A 16 15.74 -24.66 -15.57
C ASP A 16 15.26 -23.78 -16.75
N ASP A 17 16.09 -23.63 -17.78
CA ASP A 17 15.75 -22.76 -18.92
C ASP A 17 14.53 -23.25 -19.73
N GLU A 18 14.24 -24.55 -19.74
CA GLU A 18 13.06 -25.11 -20.45
C GLU A 18 11.78 -24.78 -19.70
N ILE A 19 11.71 -25.12 -18.41
CA ILE A 19 10.59 -24.77 -17.53
C ILE A 19 10.42 -23.26 -17.42
N GLY A 20 11.53 -22.50 -17.43
CA GLY A 20 11.52 -21.06 -17.43
C GLY A 20 10.86 -20.47 -18.66
N ARG A 21 11.23 -20.94 -19.87
CA ARG A 21 10.61 -20.50 -21.14
C ARG A 21 9.12 -20.86 -21.22
N GLU A 22 8.79 -22.09 -20.83
CA GLU A 22 7.38 -22.55 -20.82
C GLU A 22 6.54 -21.71 -19.86
N SER A 23 7.02 -21.52 -18.62
CA SER A 23 6.33 -20.74 -17.60
C SER A 23 6.18 -19.27 -18.02
N GLN A 24 7.22 -18.64 -18.59
CA GLN A 24 7.15 -17.26 -19.07
C GLN A 24 6.19 -17.12 -20.25
N GLY A 25 6.22 -18.07 -21.20
CA GLY A 25 5.29 -18.08 -22.34
C GLY A 25 3.84 -18.16 -21.87
N GLN A 26 3.54 -19.06 -20.94
CA GLN A 26 2.20 -19.21 -20.36
C GLN A 26 1.80 -17.97 -19.55
N MET A 27 2.70 -17.42 -18.73
CA MET A 27 2.44 -16.20 -17.98
C MET A 27 2.11 -15.03 -18.91
N ASN A 28 2.92 -14.77 -19.93
CA ASN A 28 2.68 -13.71 -20.91
C ASN A 28 1.33 -13.88 -21.61
N HIS A 29 0.98 -15.10 -22.03
CA HIS A 29 -0.30 -15.38 -22.63
C HIS A 29 -1.48 -15.06 -21.70
N GLN A 30 -1.39 -15.45 -20.43
CA GLN A 30 -2.43 -15.18 -19.42
C GLN A 30 -2.52 -13.69 -19.08
N LEU A 31 -1.39 -12.97 -18.94
CA LEU A 31 -1.38 -11.55 -18.68
C LEU A 31 -2.08 -10.78 -19.81
N HIS A 32 -1.80 -11.12 -21.07
CA HIS A 32 -2.47 -10.50 -22.22
C HIS A 32 -3.96 -10.86 -22.29
N ARG A 33 -4.31 -12.13 -22.13
CA ARG A 33 -5.69 -12.59 -22.20
C ARG A 33 -6.60 -11.96 -21.14
N ARG A 34 -6.05 -11.65 -19.98
CA ARG A 34 -6.80 -11.12 -18.82
C ARG A 34 -6.54 -9.64 -18.57
N GLU A 35 -5.87 -8.98 -19.51
CA GLU A 35 -5.54 -7.55 -19.46
C GLU A 35 -4.84 -7.14 -18.15
N LEU A 36 -3.92 -7.98 -17.65
CA LEU A 36 -3.18 -7.74 -16.42
C LEU A 36 -1.99 -6.78 -16.66
N PHE A 37 -2.35 -5.53 -16.90
CA PHE A 37 -1.41 -4.45 -17.20
C PHE A 37 -1.66 -3.26 -16.27
N PHE A 38 -0.61 -2.51 -16.02
CA PHE A 38 -0.67 -1.17 -15.43
C PHE A 38 -0.24 -0.17 -16.53
N GLY A 39 -1.22 0.51 -17.12
CA GLY A 39 -1.00 1.19 -18.39
C GLY A 39 -0.55 0.17 -19.45
N ASP A 40 0.57 0.44 -20.11
CA ASP A 40 1.12 -0.42 -21.17
C ASP A 40 2.08 -1.52 -20.67
N ARG A 41 2.27 -1.65 -19.35
CA ARG A 41 3.24 -2.58 -18.77
C ARG A 41 2.58 -3.78 -18.12
N PRO A 42 3.13 -5.02 -18.33
CA PRO A 42 2.62 -6.20 -17.65
C PRO A 42 2.82 -6.04 -16.13
N LEU A 43 1.83 -6.49 -15.36
CA LEU A 43 1.88 -6.42 -13.89
C LEU A 43 3.02 -7.25 -13.30
N CYS A 44 3.34 -8.39 -13.90
CA CYS A 44 4.34 -9.33 -13.40
C CYS A 44 5.39 -9.65 -14.47
N THR A 45 6.67 -9.58 -14.08
CA THR A 45 7.82 -9.83 -14.96
C THR A 45 8.80 -10.85 -14.38
N VAL A 46 8.43 -11.53 -13.29
CA VAL A 46 9.27 -12.50 -12.58
C VAL A 46 8.56 -13.84 -12.46
N LEU A 47 9.33 -14.93 -12.34
CA LEU A 47 8.80 -16.30 -12.36
C LEU A 47 8.59 -16.91 -10.96
N ARG A 48 8.71 -16.12 -9.89
CA ARG A 48 8.43 -16.57 -8.52
C ARG A 48 7.42 -15.63 -7.86
N PRO A 49 6.38 -16.16 -7.18
CA PRO A 49 5.51 -15.38 -6.32
C PRO A 49 6.19 -15.05 -4.98
N ARG A 50 5.58 -14.21 -4.17
CA ARG A 50 5.98 -14.03 -2.77
C ARG A 50 5.52 -15.25 -1.95
N PHE A 51 6.43 -15.85 -1.19
CA PHE A 51 6.12 -16.89 -0.22
C PHE A 51 6.19 -16.35 1.21
N LEU A 52 5.23 -16.77 2.03
CA LEU A 52 5.23 -16.56 3.47
C LEU A 52 4.94 -17.90 4.15
N THR A 53 5.52 -18.12 5.33
CA THR A 53 5.09 -19.21 6.20
C THR A 53 3.83 -18.80 6.98
N PRO A 54 3.05 -19.74 7.55
CA PRO A 54 1.91 -19.41 8.41
C PRO A 54 2.29 -18.52 9.59
N GLU A 55 3.50 -18.70 10.16
CA GLU A 55 4.01 -17.89 11.26
C GLU A 55 4.23 -16.44 10.84
N GLN A 56 4.84 -16.23 9.68
CA GLN A 56 5.11 -14.91 9.12
C GLN A 56 3.80 -14.17 8.78
N TYR A 57 2.83 -14.87 8.22
CA TYR A 57 1.52 -14.30 7.95
C TYR A 57 0.76 -13.94 9.23
N ARG A 58 0.82 -14.81 10.26
CA ARG A 58 0.25 -14.53 11.60
C ARG A 58 0.92 -13.30 12.25
N LEU A 59 2.23 -13.11 12.04
CA LEU A 59 2.93 -11.91 12.55
C LEU A 59 2.36 -10.64 11.93
N LEU A 60 2.14 -10.60 10.61
CA LEU A 60 1.48 -9.47 9.94
C LEU A 60 0.07 -9.22 10.51
N GLN A 61 -0.74 -10.28 10.67
CA GLN A 61 -2.08 -10.15 11.26
C GLN A 61 -2.04 -9.62 12.70
N THR A 62 -1.06 -10.06 13.49
CA THR A 62 -0.90 -9.61 14.87
C THR A 62 -0.48 -8.15 14.92
N ALA A 63 0.45 -7.72 14.05
CA ALA A 63 0.89 -6.33 13.97
C ALA A 63 -0.25 -5.37 13.57
N ILE A 64 -1.04 -5.75 12.55
CA ILE A 64 -2.22 -4.97 12.15
C ILE A 64 -3.23 -4.90 13.30
N ARG A 65 -3.57 -6.02 13.93
CA ARG A 65 -4.50 -6.05 15.07
C ARG A 65 -4.02 -5.19 16.23
N ALA A 66 -2.70 -5.09 16.45
CA ALA A 66 -2.13 -4.29 17.52
C ALA A 66 -2.14 -2.78 17.22
N ILE A 67 -1.94 -2.37 15.95
CA ILE A 67 -1.80 -0.95 15.59
C ILE A 67 -3.14 -0.28 15.25
N MET A 68 -4.11 -1.02 14.68
CA MET A 68 -5.38 -0.43 14.23
C MET A 68 -6.18 0.29 15.31
N PRO A 69 -6.20 -0.15 16.60
CA PRO A 69 -6.84 0.60 17.68
C PRO A 69 -6.29 2.03 17.84
N ALA A 70 -4.96 2.24 17.65
CA ALA A 70 -4.35 3.56 17.73
C ALA A 70 -4.80 4.47 16.57
N PHE A 71 -4.85 3.96 15.33
CA PHE A 71 -5.41 4.69 14.19
C PHE A 71 -6.88 5.06 14.42
N GLY A 72 -7.70 4.10 14.88
CA GLY A 72 -9.11 4.33 15.19
C GLY A 72 -9.32 5.38 16.28
N LYS A 73 -8.47 5.39 17.31
CA LYS A 73 -8.49 6.39 18.39
C LYS A 73 -8.10 7.77 17.85
N ALA A 74 -7.01 7.89 17.11
CA ALA A 74 -6.58 9.15 16.50
C ALA A 74 -7.67 9.72 15.57
N HIS A 75 -8.30 8.88 14.75
CA HIS A 75 -9.42 9.26 13.88
C HIS A 75 -10.62 9.82 14.68
N ARG A 76 -11.09 9.09 15.70
CA ARG A 76 -12.22 9.54 16.52
C ARG A 76 -11.89 10.85 17.27
N THR A 77 -10.68 10.97 17.80
CA THR A 77 -10.23 12.21 18.45
C THR A 77 -10.22 13.37 17.47
N ALA A 78 -9.72 13.16 16.25
CA ALA A 78 -9.70 14.19 15.21
C ALA A 78 -11.10 14.65 14.79
N LEU A 79 -12.09 13.76 14.77
CA LEU A 79 -13.50 14.15 14.49
C LEU A 79 -14.09 15.02 15.59
N GLY A 80 -13.77 14.74 16.84
CA GLY A 80 -14.35 15.43 18.01
C GLY A 80 -13.58 16.67 18.48
N ASP A 81 -12.30 16.79 18.16
CA ASP A 81 -11.41 17.87 18.64
C ASP A 81 -10.70 18.57 17.46
N ALA A 82 -11.13 19.78 17.16
CA ALA A 82 -10.56 20.59 16.07
C ALA A 82 -9.09 20.95 16.32
N LYS A 83 -8.67 21.14 17.58
CA LYS A 83 -7.26 21.43 17.92
C LYS A 83 -6.37 20.22 17.64
N PHE A 84 -6.82 19.02 18.02
CA PHE A 84 -6.11 17.79 17.69
C PHE A 84 -6.11 17.55 16.17
N ARG A 85 -7.26 17.75 15.51
CA ARG A 85 -7.42 17.59 14.06
C ARG A 85 -6.50 18.48 13.24
N ALA A 86 -6.18 19.68 13.72
CA ALA A 86 -5.25 20.60 13.05
C ALA A 86 -3.86 20.00 12.78
N GLN A 87 -3.46 18.94 13.51
CA GLN A 87 -2.21 18.22 13.28
C GLN A 87 -2.21 17.46 11.94
N PHE A 88 -3.38 17.10 11.40
CA PHE A 88 -3.50 16.39 10.13
C PHE A 88 -3.36 17.31 8.91
N ARG A 89 -3.34 18.62 9.12
CA ARG A 89 -3.16 19.63 8.05
C ARG A 89 -4.18 19.47 6.93
N LEU A 90 -5.45 19.34 7.30
CA LEU A 90 -6.55 19.29 6.34
C LEU A 90 -6.75 20.67 5.69
N SER A 91 -7.10 20.69 4.41
CA SER A 91 -7.55 21.89 3.72
C SER A 91 -8.98 22.26 4.10
N ASP A 92 -9.43 23.48 3.76
CA ASP A 92 -10.77 23.95 4.11
C ASP A 92 -11.90 23.07 3.56
N TRP A 93 -11.72 22.51 2.37
CA TRP A 93 -12.71 21.61 1.78
C TRP A 93 -12.68 20.22 2.44
N GLU A 94 -11.51 19.72 2.84
CA GLU A 94 -11.40 18.48 3.59
C GLU A 94 -12.05 18.61 4.97
N GLU A 95 -11.83 19.72 5.68
CA GLU A 95 -12.49 20.03 6.96
C GLU A 95 -14.01 19.98 6.86
N LYS A 96 -14.58 20.41 5.72
CA LYS A 96 -16.04 20.33 5.48
C LYS A 96 -16.47 18.89 5.22
N LEU A 97 -15.81 18.17 4.34
CA LEU A 97 -16.23 16.85 3.90
C LEU A 97 -16.07 15.77 4.98
N ILE A 98 -15.07 15.85 5.84
CA ILE A 98 -14.92 14.90 6.95
C ILE A 98 -16.05 14.97 7.99
N GLN A 99 -16.82 16.07 8.03
CA GLN A 99 -17.97 16.20 8.92
C GLN A 99 -19.17 15.38 8.43
N VAL A 100 -19.22 15.01 7.15
CA VAL A 100 -20.28 14.17 6.60
C VAL A 100 -20.25 12.81 7.29
N ASP A 101 -21.37 12.42 7.91
CA ASP A 101 -21.48 11.10 8.52
C ASP A 101 -21.67 10.04 7.43
N PRO A 102 -20.79 9.04 7.33
CA PRO A 102 -20.96 7.98 6.33
C PRO A 102 -22.07 6.98 6.64
N GLY A 103 -22.64 7.01 7.85
CA GLY A 103 -23.65 6.04 8.30
C GLY A 103 -23.10 4.67 8.72
N PHE A 104 -21.78 4.50 8.76
CA PHE A 104 -21.11 3.27 9.21
C PHE A 104 -19.84 3.58 10.02
N PRO A 105 -19.43 2.65 10.93
CA PRO A 105 -18.39 2.95 11.93
C PRO A 105 -16.95 2.93 11.39
N ALA A 106 -16.66 2.13 10.36
CA ALA A 106 -15.31 1.96 9.86
C ALA A 106 -14.81 3.23 9.17
N PRO A 107 -13.69 3.84 9.60
CA PRO A 107 -13.15 5.04 8.96
C PRO A 107 -12.67 4.79 7.54
N SER A 108 -12.28 3.56 7.24
CA SER A 108 -11.86 3.08 5.94
C SER A 108 -12.17 1.59 5.83
N PRO A 109 -13.37 1.20 5.31
CA PRO A 109 -13.77 -0.20 5.15
C PRO A 109 -12.83 -1.02 4.28
N THR A 110 -12.13 -0.39 3.34
CA THR A 110 -11.08 -1.00 2.52
C THR A 110 -9.80 -0.19 2.63
N ALA A 111 -8.70 -0.81 3.06
CA ALA A 111 -7.43 -0.13 3.22
C ALA A 111 -6.24 -1.05 2.93
N ARG A 112 -5.05 -0.47 2.84
CA ARG A 112 -3.79 -1.19 2.70
C ARG A 112 -2.71 -0.46 3.49
N MET A 113 -1.89 -1.22 4.21
CA MET A 113 -0.75 -0.67 4.94
C MET A 113 0.54 -0.97 4.18
N ASP A 114 1.22 0.04 3.65
CA ASP A 114 2.51 -0.16 2.99
C ASP A 114 3.58 -0.50 4.03
N THR A 115 4.23 -1.66 3.82
CA THR A 115 4.97 -2.33 4.89
C THR A 115 6.30 -2.88 4.37
N PHE A 116 7.39 -2.54 5.04
CA PHE A 116 8.64 -3.26 4.90
C PHE A 116 8.69 -4.39 5.92
N PHE A 117 8.65 -5.61 5.40
CA PHE A 117 8.64 -6.83 6.19
C PHE A 117 9.80 -7.73 5.79
N ALA A 118 10.81 -7.82 6.64
CA ALA A 118 11.92 -8.75 6.54
C ALA A 118 11.75 -9.82 7.61
N PRO A 119 11.25 -11.02 7.24
CA PRO A 119 10.98 -12.10 8.18
C PRO A 119 12.23 -12.73 8.79
N HIS A 120 13.40 -12.54 8.15
CA HIS A 120 14.73 -12.87 8.65
C HIS A 120 15.73 -11.85 8.14
N PRO A 121 16.84 -11.56 8.87
CA PRO A 121 17.93 -10.81 8.30
C PRO A 121 18.48 -11.61 7.12
N LEU A 122 18.19 -11.15 5.92
CA LEU A 122 18.80 -11.70 4.71
C LEU A 122 20.27 -11.30 4.74
N SER A 123 21.16 -12.27 4.88
CA SER A 123 22.60 -12.02 4.60
C SER A 123 22.69 -11.48 3.17
N PRO A 124 23.51 -10.45 2.92
CA PRO A 124 23.70 -9.97 1.57
C PRO A 124 24.12 -11.14 0.67
N SER A 125 23.38 -11.35 -0.42
CA SER A 125 23.71 -12.35 -1.43
C SER A 125 25.09 -12.00 -2.02
N PRO A 126 26.01 -12.96 -2.25
CA PRO A 126 27.29 -12.71 -2.85
C PRO A 126 27.23 -12.41 -4.37
N VAL A 127 26.04 -12.14 -4.91
CA VAL A 127 25.88 -11.85 -6.35
C VAL A 127 26.40 -10.44 -6.64
N GLU A 128 27.57 -10.34 -7.27
CA GLU A 128 28.09 -9.08 -7.80
C GLU A 128 27.18 -8.58 -8.93
N HIS A 129 26.65 -7.37 -8.77
CA HIS A 129 25.92 -6.68 -9.84
C HIS A 129 26.89 -6.25 -10.95
N PRO A 130 26.77 -6.73 -12.19
CA PRO A 130 27.65 -6.33 -13.29
C PRO A 130 27.63 -4.82 -13.58
N GLU A 131 26.58 -4.10 -13.22
CA GLU A 131 26.44 -2.66 -13.45
C GLU A 131 27.17 -1.77 -12.41
N ARG A 132 27.64 -2.32 -11.28
CA ARG A 132 28.44 -1.54 -10.30
C ARG A 132 29.93 -1.48 -10.63
N SER A 133 30.39 -2.26 -11.59
CA SER A 133 31.83 -2.31 -11.98
C SER A 133 32.29 -1.11 -12.81
N ALA A 134 31.39 -0.39 -13.46
CA ALA A 134 31.73 0.76 -14.31
C ALA A 134 31.85 2.11 -13.58
N ALA A 135 31.42 2.20 -12.33
CA ALA A 135 31.41 3.46 -11.55
C ALA A 135 32.55 3.56 -10.50
N LYS A 136 33.40 2.53 -10.37
CA LYS A 136 34.51 2.56 -9.42
C LYS A 136 35.82 2.99 -10.10
N SER A 137 35.91 4.25 -10.50
CA SER A 137 37.21 4.91 -10.66
C SER A 137 37.09 6.39 -10.34
N LYS A 138 37.07 6.72 -9.04
CA LYS A 138 37.72 7.91 -8.43
C LYS A 138 37.42 7.93 -6.93
N GLY A 139 38.49 7.76 -6.19
CA GLY A 139 38.66 7.65 -4.77
C GLY A 139 37.64 8.33 -3.84
N ARG A 140 37.13 7.54 -2.91
CA ARG A 140 36.69 8.03 -1.61
C ARG A 140 37.10 6.98 -0.57
N GLN A 141 37.93 7.39 0.38
CA GLN A 141 38.32 6.59 1.53
C GLN A 141 37.06 6.16 2.30
N GLU A 142 37.01 4.86 2.57
CA GLU A 142 36.05 4.24 3.46
C GLU A 142 36.25 4.80 4.88
N ARG A 143 35.29 5.55 5.40
CA ARG A 143 35.03 5.61 6.84
C ARG A 143 34.00 4.55 7.16
N GLY A 144 34.48 3.44 7.69
CA GLY A 144 33.67 2.43 8.30
C GLY A 144 33.09 3.00 9.60
N GLU A 145 31.81 3.37 9.59
CA GLU A 145 30.98 3.39 10.76
C GLU A 145 29.72 2.63 10.41
N GLY A 146 29.61 1.43 11.04
CA GLY A 146 28.54 0.48 10.79
C GLY A 146 27.20 1.05 11.21
N TRP A 147 26.23 0.89 10.36
CA TRP A 147 24.84 0.87 10.73
C TRP A 147 24.64 -0.13 11.87
N PRO A 148 23.68 0.10 12.81
CA PRO A 148 23.29 -0.94 13.73
C PRO A 148 22.83 -2.11 12.87
N GLN A 149 23.68 -3.14 12.81
CA GLN A 149 23.34 -4.41 12.21
C GLN A 149 22.11 -4.89 12.97
N ALA A 150 21.07 -5.34 12.25
CA ALA A 150 20.00 -6.10 12.83
C ALA A 150 20.66 -7.15 13.72
N GLY A 151 20.39 -7.09 15.04
CA GLY A 151 21.13 -7.85 16.03
C GLY A 151 21.25 -9.31 15.62
N GLU A 152 22.38 -9.91 15.95
CA GLU A 152 22.66 -11.34 15.82
C GLU A 152 21.70 -12.15 16.71
N GLY A 153 20.44 -12.22 16.29
CA GLY A 153 19.33 -12.81 17.04
C GLY A 153 18.03 -12.65 16.33
N GLY A 154 18.02 -12.74 15.00
CA GLY A 154 16.95 -13.22 14.14
C GLY A 154 15.50 -12.72 14.34
N GLU A 155 15.21 -11.58 14.92
CA GLU A 155 13.85 -11.07 14.99
C GLU A 155 13.42 -10.44 13.65
N ALA A 156 12.23 -10.85 13.18
CA ALA A 156 11.60 -10.28 12.01
C ALA A 156 11.42 -8.75 12.18
N THR A 157 11.86 -7.98 11.19
CA THR A 157 11.59 -6.54 11.19
C THR A 157 10.34 -6.24 10.38
N LEU A 158 9.42 -5.47 10.98
CA LEU A 158 8.17 -5.05 10.36
C LEU A 158 7.96 -3.56 10.65
N ARG A 159 7.79 -2.75 9.60
CA ARG A 159 7.56 -1.30 9.73
C ARG A 159 6.50 -0.84 8.74
N PHE A 160 5.49 -0.15 9.26
CA PHE A 160 4.43 0.49 8.47
C PHE A 160 4.87 1.89 8.05
N THR A 161 4.94 2.14 6.76
CA THR A 161 5.49 3.38 6.20
C THR A 161 4.44 4.29 5.56
N GLU A 162 3.23 3.77 5.30
CA GLU A 162 2.11 4.52 4.74
C GLU A 162 0.79 3.79 4.99
N TYR A 163 -0.29 4.53 5.30
CA TYR A 163 -1.63 3.98 5.41
C TYR A 163 -2.48 4.44 4.22
N ASN A 164 -2.68 3.55 3.25
CA ASN A 164 -3.53 3.79 2.10
C ASN A 164 -4.99 3.55 2.47
N ALA A 165 -5.62 4.56 3.08
CA ALA A 165 -6.97 4.48 3.63
C ALA A 165 -8.05 4.97 2.64
N GLU A 166 -7.68 5.53 1.49
CA GLU A 166 -8.64 6.13 0.57
C GLU A 166 -9.01 5.22 -0.60
N THR A 167 -8.03 4.81 -1.40
CA THR A 167 -8.24 4.04 -2.64
C THR A 167 -7.21 2.92 -2.80
N PRO A 168 -7.19 1.91 -1.89
CA PRO A 168 -6.23 0.81 -2.00
C PRO A 168 -6.44 0.03 -3.30
N ALA A 169 -5.37 -0.14 -4.08
CA ALA A 169 -5.40 -0.88 -5.33
C ALA A 169 -4.85 -2.30 -5.18
N ALA A 170 -5.11 -3.11 -6.19
CA ALA A 170 -4.57 -4.42 -6.50
C ALA A 170 -5.19 -5.66 -5.84
N PRO A 171 -6.28 -5.64 -5.06
CA PRO A 171 -6.87 -6.90 -4.59
C PRO A 171 -7.35 -7.81 -5.73
N ALA A 172 -7.96 -7.24 -6.79
CA ALA A 172 -8.40 -8.04 -7.93
C ALA A 172 -7.21 -8.55 -8.76
N TYR A 173 -6.20 -7.73 -8.97
CA TYR A 173 -4.97 -8.15 -9.63
C TYR A 173 -4.27 -9.29 -8.89
N ASN A 174 -4.18 -9.21 -7.56
CA ASN A 174 -3.55 -10.25 -6.73
C ASN A 174 -4.26 -11.60 -6.89
N ASP A 175 -5.59 -11.63 -6.92
CA ASP A 175 -6.35 -12.85 -7.09
C ASP A 175 -6.10 -13.48 -8.46
N ILE A 176 -6.17 -12.66 -9.53
CA ILE A 176 -5.96 -13.17 -10.89
C ILE A 176 -4.49 -13.57 -11.12
N LEU A 177 -3.53 -12.83 -10.58
CA LEU A 177 -2.12 -13.25 -10.62
C LEU A 177 -1.90 -14.57 -9.88
N SER A 178 -2.61 -14.81 -8.76
CA SER A 178 -2.56 -16.09 -8.06
C SER A 178 -3.04 -17.24 -8.96
N GLU A 179 -4.15 -17.05 -9.68
CA GLU A 179 -4.65 -18.02 -10.67
C GLU A 179 -3.64 -18.25 -11.79
N VAL A 180 -3.01 -17.18 -12.30
CA VAL A 180 -1.95 -17.28 -13.32
C VAL A 180 -0.80 -18.14 -12.82
N PHE A 181 -0.26 -17.84 -11.62
CA PHE A 181 0.85 -18.60 -11.05
C PHE A 181 0.52 -20.07 -10.84
N TYR A 182 -0.68 -20.41 -10.36
CA TYR A 182 -1.13 -21.80 -10.24
C TYR A 182 -1.13 -22.56 -11.59
N SER A 183 -1.32 -21.86 -12.69
CA SER A 183 -1.30 -22.48 -14.01
C SER A 183 0.11 -22.79 -14.51
N LEU A 184 1.16 -22.15 -13.96
CA LEU A 184 2.53 -22.25 -14.46
C LEU A 184 3.14 -23.64 -14.19
N PRO A 185 3.91 -24.21 -15.15
CA PRO A 185 4.61 -25.47 -14.98
C PRO A 185 5.48 -25.52 -13.70
N ILE A 186 6.23 -24.46 -13.43
CA ILE A 186 7.06 -24.33 -12.23
C ILE A 186 6.26 -24.47 -10.93
N MET A 187 5.09 -23.83 -10.84
CA MET A 187 4.23 -23.92 -9.65
C MET A 187 3.70 -25.34 -9.46
N ARG A 188 3.27 -26.01 -10.51
CA ARG A 188 2.81 -27.40 -10.44
C ARG A 188 3.92 -28.35 -9.97
N ALA A 189 5.17 -28.09 -10.37
CA ALA A 189 6.31 -28.86 -9.88
C ALA A 189 6.56 -28.61 -8.37
N PHE A 190 6.46 -27.35 -7.95
CA PHE A 190 6.62 -26.94 -6.54
C PHE A 190 5.53 -27.53 -5.62
N GLU A 191 4.27 -27.50 -6.06
CA GLU A 191 3.11 -28.00 -5.31
C GLU A 191 3.17 -29.52 -4.99
N ARG A 192 4.03 -30.29 -5.66
CA ARG A 192 4.27 -31.69 -5.31
C ARG A 192 4.96 -31.85 -3.94
N HIS A 193 5.68 -30.82 -3.50
CA HIS A 193 6.49 -30.83 -2.28
C HIS A 193 6.01 -29.85 -1.22
N TYR A 194 5.25 -28.83 -1.62
CA TYR A 194 4.72 -27.81 -0.72
C TYR A 194 3.23 -27.65 -0.93
N GLU A 195 2.50 -27.49 0.15
CA GLU A 195 1.15 -26.94 0.11
C GLU A 195 1.25 -25.44 -0.14
N VAL A 196 0.45 -24.92 -1.06
CA VAL A 196 0.46 -23.52 -1.47
C VAL A 196 -0.96 -22.98 -1.35
N ARG A 197 -1.15 -21.92 -0.55
CA ARG A 197 -2.46 -21.31 -0.30
C ARG A 197 -2.47 -19.85 -0.77
N PRO A 198 -3.39 -19.44 -1.66
CA PRO A 198 -3.52 -18.06 -2.07
C PRO A 198 -4.16 -17.22 -0.97
N LEU A 199 -4.07 -15.91 -1.13
CA LEU A 199 -4.67 -14.92 -0.23
C LEU A 199 -5.67 -14.05 -1.01
N PRO A 200 -6.89 -14.56 -1.29
CA PRO A 200 -7.86 -13.85 -2.13
C PRO A 200 -8.36 -12.57 -1.47
N GLY A 201 -8.59 -11.52 -2.29
CA GLY A 201 -8.98 -10.18 -1.84
C GLY A 201 -10.31 -9.68 -2.40
N ARG A 202 -10.71 -10.08 -3.63
CA ARG A 202 -11.92 -9.55 -4.30
C ARG A 202 -13.19 -9.72 -3.48
N HIS A 203 -13.37 -10.88 -2.84
CA HIS A 203 -14.55 -11.15 -2.01
C HIS A 203 -14.60 -10.24 -0.77
N HIS A 204 -13.45 -9.92 -0.18
CA HIS A 204 -13.40 -8.99 0.95
C HIS A 204 -13.79 -7.57 0.54
N VAL A 205 -13.41 -7.13 -0.68
CA VAL A 205 -13.87 -5.83 -1.20
C VAL A 205 -15.39 -5.81 -1.28
N LEU A 206 -16.01 -6.79 -1.94
CA LEU A 206 -17.47 -6.88 -2.05
C LEU A 206 -18.14 -6.90 -0.67
N HIS A 207 -17.65 -7.73 0.25
CA HIS A 207 -18.23 -7.84 1.58
C HIS A 207 -18.07 -6.55 2.38
N ALA A 208 -16.93 -5.83 2.27
CA ALA A 208 -16.75 -4.55 2.94
C ALA A 208 -17.68 -3.46 2.39
N LEU A 209 -17.95 -3.48 1.08
CA LEU A 209 -18.95 -2.60 0.45
C LEU A 209 -20.36 -2.89 0.99
N LEU A 210 -20.74 -4.17 1.05
CA LEU A 210 -22.06 -4.58 1.52
C LEU A 210 -22.24 -4.35 3.02
N ASP A 211 -21.22 -4.59 3.83
CA ASP A 211 -21.22 -4.32 5.27
C ASP A 211 -21.45 -2.82 5.53
N ALA A 212 -20.69 -1.96 4.84
CA ALA A 212 -20.88 -0.51 4.92
C ALA A 212 -22.27 -0.09 4.47
N TYR A 213 -22.78 -0.65 3.37
CA TYR A 213 -24.13 -0.37 2.87
C TYR A 213 -25.24 -0.75 3.85
N HIS A 214 -25.13 -1.91 4.49
CA HIS A 214 -26.10 -2.36 5.52
C HIS A 214 -26.06 -1.46 6.76
N HIS A 215 -24.89 -1.07 7.24
CA HIS A 215 -24.76 -0.12 8.34
C HIS A 215 -25.33 1.26 7.99
N TRP A 216 -25.10 1.71 6.75
CA TRP A 216 -25.67 2.96 6.22
C TRP A 216 -27.20 2.96 6.20
N GLY A 217 -27.84 1.79 6.24
CA GLY A 217 -29.28 1.61 6.26
C GLY A 217 -29.88 0.99 4.99
N GLY A 218 -29.03 0.62 4.04
CA GLY A 218 -29.47 -0.09 2.83
C GLY A 218 -30.02 -1.48 3.14
N ARG A 219 -31.19 -1.80 2.57
CA ARG A 219 -31.90 -3.08 2.79
C ARG A 219 -32.09 -3.87 1.52
N ASP A 220 -32.15 -3.15 0.41
CA ASP A 220 -32.29 -3.75 -0.92
C ASP A 220 -30.92 -4.18 -1.46
N ARG A 221 -30.94 -4.98 -2.53
CA ARG A 221 -29.71 -5.32 -3.26
C ARG A 221 -29.17 -4.06 -3.92
N PRO A 222 -27.93 -3.61 -3.57
CA PRO A 222 -27.42 -2.37 -4.13
C PRO A 222 -27.05 -2.50 -5.62
N ARG A 223 -27.19 -1.40 -6.34
CA ARG A 223 -26.54 -1.17 -7.61
C ARG A 223 -25.23 -0.44 -7.36
N ILE A 224 -24.12 -1.09 -7.75
CA ILE A 224 -22.77 -0.64 -7.45
C ILE A 224 -22.23 0.19 -8.61
N ALA A 225 -21.67 1.37 -8.32
CA ALA A 225 -20.82 2.08 -9.28
C ALA A 225 -19.37 2.07 -8.81
N ILE A 226 -18.46 1.55 -9.62
CA ILE A 226 -17.02 1.72 -9.45
C ILE A 226 -16.69 3.08 -10.06
N LEU A 227 -16.31 4.04 -9.20
CA LEU A 227 -16.18 5.45 -9.55
C LEU A 227 -14.71 5.84 -9.71
N ASP A 228 -14.27 6.10 -10.92
CA ASP A 228 -12.97 6.70 -11.23
C ASP A 228 -12.96 7.30 -12.64
N TRP A 229 -11.91 8.03 -12.98
CA TRP A 229 -11.70 8.54 -14.32
C TRP A 229 -11.46 7.40 -15.32
N ARG A 230 -11.94 7.54 -16.55
CA ARG A 230 -11.75 6.51 -17.61
C ARG A 230 -10.28 6.33 -17.99
N GLU A 231 -9.48 7.38 -17.86
CA GLU A 231 -8.08 7.44 -18.29
C GLU A 231 -7.07 6.94 -17.25
N VAL A 232 -7.50 6.32 -16.15
CA VAL A 232 -6.57 5.83 -15.12
C VAL A 232 -5.88 4.52 -15.52
N PRO A 233 -4.59 4.33 -15.15
CA PRO A 233 -3.84 3.11 -15.51
C PRO A 233 -4.34 1.85 -14.80
N THR A 234 -5.23 1.97 -13.82
CA THR A 234 -5.84 0.87 -13.05
C THR A 234 -7.19 0.44 -13.59
N TYR A 235 -7.64 0.93 -14.75
CA TYR A 235 -8.97 0.65 -15.29
C TYR A 235 -9.25 -0.86 -15.46
N SER A 236 -8.24 -1.64 -15.87
CA SER A 236 -8.39 -3.10 -15.99
C SER A 236 -8.69 -3.79 -14.65
N GLU A 237 -8.27 -3.23 -13.51
CA GLU A 237 -8.69 -3.76 -12.21
C GLU A 237 -10.20 -3.56 -11.98
N PHE A 238 -10.77 -2.47 -12.47
CA PHE A 238 -12.21 -2.20 -12.32
C PHE A 238 -13.04 -3.19 -13.11
N VAL A 239 -12.59 -3.58 -14.31
CA VAL A 239 -13.22 -4.64 -15.09
C VAL A 239 -13.24 -5.96 -14.32
N LEU A 240 -12.12 -6.34 -13.69
CA LEU A 240 -12.05 -7.56 -12.88
C LEU A 240 -12.97 -7.51 -11.65
N PHE A 241 -13.18 -6.34 -11.05
CA PHE A 241 -14.16 -6.17 -9.97
C PHE A 241 -15.59 -6.22 -10.50
N GLN A 242 -15.88 -5.56 -11.61
CA GLN A 242 -17.22 -5.57 -12.23
C GLN A 242 -17.63 -7.01 -12.55
N GLU A 243 -16.81 -7.76 -13.29
CA GLU A 243 -17.05 -9.18 -13.61
C GLU A 243 -17.28 -10.01 -12.34
N TYR A 244 -16.49 -9.79 -11.30
CA TYR A 244 -16.64 -10.49 -10.04
C TYR A 244 -17.97 -10.13 -9.35
N PHE A 245 -18.32 -8.85 -9.21
CA PHE A 245 -19.56 -8.41 -8.54
C PHE A 245 -20.79 -8.91 -9.30
N GLU A 246 -20.77 -8.86 -10.62
CA GLU A 246 -21.83 -9.40 -11.49
C GLU A 246 -21.96 -10.92 -11.34
N SER A 247 -20.85 -11.66 -11.24
CA SER A 247 -20.87 -13.11 -10.98
C SER A 247 -21.49 -13.46 -9.62
N GLN A 248 -21.43 -12.53 -8.65
CA GLN A 248 -22.11 -12.64 -7.36
C GLN A 248 -23.54 -12.13 -7.39
N GLY A 249 -24.02 -11.72 -8.58
CA GLY A 249 -25.41 -11.27 -8.85
C GLY A 249 -25.69 -9.84 -8.45
N PHE A 250 -24.68 -8.96 -8.37
CA PHE A 250 -24.86 -7.53 -8.15
C PHE A 250 -24.80 -6.78 -9.50
N GLU A 251 -25.72 -5.87 -9.73
CA GLU A 251 -25.58 -4.93 -10.85
C GLU A 251 -24.41 -4.01 -10.59
N CYS A 252 -23.45 -3.92 -11.49
CA CYS A 252 -22.26 -3.12 -11.33
C CYS A 252 -21.90 -2.38 -12.62
N ILE A 253 -21.60 -1.09 -12.50
CA ILE A 253 -21.07 -0.28 -13.60
C ILE A 253 -19.71 0.31 -13.24
N ILE A 254 -18.88 0.58 -14.25
CA ILE A 254 -17.70 1.43 -14.13
C ILE A 254 -18.11 2.80 -14.69
N ALA A 255 -18.06 3.83 -13.86
CA ALA A 255 -18.58 5.16 -14.22
C ALA A 255 -17.55 6.26 -13.95
N ASP A 256 -17.44 7.17 -14.90
CA ASP A 256 -16.63 8.39 -14.75
C ASP A 256 -17.38 9.43 -13.91
N PRO A 257 -16.73 10.19 -13.04
CA PRO A 257 -17.38 11.25 -12.28
C PRO A 257 -18.24 12.20 -13.14
N ARG A 258 -17.81 12.49 -14.36
CA ARG A 258 -18.51 13.39 -15.31
C ARG A 258 -19.88 12.86 -15.79
N GLU A 259 -20.20 11.60 -15.56
CA GLU A 259 -21.42 10.92 -15.99
C GLU A 259 -22.53 10.95 -14.93
N PHE A 260 -22.27 11.56 -13.76
CA PHE A 260 -23.24 11.57 -12.67
C PHE A 260 -24.07 12.85 -12.61
N GLU A 261 -25.37 12.65 -12.36
CA GLU A 261 -26.31 13.70 -12.01
C GLU A 261 -26.94 13.41 -10.65
N TYR A 262 -27.21 14.44 -9.87
CA TYR A 262 -27.99 14.34 -8.63
C TYR A 262 -29.28 15.12 -8.78
N ARG A 263 -30.40 14.40 -8.87
CA ARG A 263 -31.72 14.96 -9.14
C ARG A 263 -32.77 14.21 -8.33
N ASP A 264 -33.72 14.97 -7.76
CA ASP A 264 -34.86 14.44 -7.02
C ASP A 264 -34.49 13.47 -5.88
N GLY A 265 -33.36 13.73 -5.19
CA GLY A 265 -32.86 12.90 -4.11
C GLY A 265 -32.20 11.59 -4.57
N GLN A 266 -31.90 11.43 -5.85
CA GLN A 266 -31.26 10.24 -6.41
C GLN A 266 -29.97 10.58 -7.14
N LEU A 267 -28.96 9.76 -6.96
CA LEU A 267 -27.74 9.78 -7.76
C LEU A 267 -27.97 8.93 -9.01
N LEU A 268 -27.84 9.53 -10.18
CA LEU A 268 -28.10 8.90 -11.48
C LEU A 268 -26.81 8.84 -12.30
N ALA A 269 -26.44 7.66 -12.79
CA ALA A 269 -25.43 7.53 -13.84
C ALA A 269 -26.12 7.69 -15.21
N ASP A 270 -25.47 8.43 -16.12
CA ASP A 270 -25.99 8.77 -17.47
C ASP A 270 -27.43 9.37 -17.42
N GLY A 271 -27.78 10.04 -16.31
CA GLY A 271 -29.08 10.68 -16.10
C GLY A 271 -30.27 9.73 -15.92
N ILE A 272 -30.09 8.41 -15.96
CA ILE A 272 -31.17 7.43 -15.93
C ILE A 272 -30.98 6.29 -14.93
N LEU A 273 -29.77 5.87 -14.62
CA LEU A 273 -29.51 4.68 -13.82
C LEU A 273 -29.27 5.05 -12.34
N PRO A 274 -30.22 4.76 -11.42
CA PRO A 274 -30.04 5.07 -10.00
C PRO A 274 -28.91 4.24 -9.40
N ILE A 275 -27.99 4.90 -8.67
CA ILE A 275 -26.87 4.30 -7.95
C ILE A 275 -27.06 4.54 -6.46
N ASN A 276 -26.98 3.50 -5.65
CA ASN A 276 -27.12 3.58 -4.20
C ASN A 276 -25.87 3.12 -3.44
N LEU A 277 -24.90 2.49 -4.12
CA LEU A 277 -23.60 2.12 -3.52
C LEU A 277 -22.45 2.50 -4.45
N ILE A 278 -21.53 3.30 -3.95
CA ILE A 278 -20.35 3.76 -4.69
C ILE A 278 -19.10 3.06 -4.15
N TYR A 279 -18.40 2.31 -4.98
CA TYR A 279 -17.04 1.91 -4.75
C TYR A 279 -16.11 3.01 -5.27
N LYS A 280 -15.73 3.92 -4.39
CA LYS A 280 -14.90 5.07 -4.74
C LYS A 280 -13.45 4.66 -5.00
N ARG A 281 -13.00 4.87 -6.23
CA ARG A 281 -11.61 4.67 -6.65
C ARG A 281 -10.91 5.99 -6.95
N VAL A 282 -11.66 7.02 -7.35
CA VAL A 282 -11.15 8.37 -7.54
C VAL A 282 -10.70 8.97 -6.20
N LEU A 283 -9.56 9.65 -6.20
CA LEU A 283 -9.15 10.46 -5.05
C LEU A 283 -10.11 11.64 -4.89
N ILE A 284 -10.57 11.90 -3.67
CA ILE A 284 -11.50 13.01 -3.43
C ILE A 284 -10.86 14.37 -3.76
N SER A 285 -9.54 14.49 -3.58
CA SER A 285 -8.79 15.69 -3.98
C SER A 285 -8.86 15.94 -5.49
N GLU A 286 -8.74 14.91 -6.32
CA GLU A 286 -8.89 15.03 -7.77
C GLU A 286 -10.33 15.34 -8.17
N LEU A 287 -11.30 14.69 -7.51
CA LEU A 287 -12.72 14.97 -7.77
C LEU A 287 -13.06 16.43 -7.49
N VAL A 288 -12.64 16.95 -6.33
CA VAL A 288 -12.87 18.35 -5.95
C VAL A 288 -12.12 19.31 -6.88
N GLN A 289 -10.87 18.99 -7.23
CA GLN A 289 -10.06 19.83 -8.12
C GLN A 289 -10.65 19.94 -9.53
N ARG A 290 -11.15 18.83 -10.09
CA ARG A 290 -11.67 18.78 -11.48
C ARG A 290 -13.14 19.20 -11.59
N CYS A 291 -13.96 18.91 -10.58
CA CYS A 291 -15.41 19.06 -10.66
C CYS A 291 -16.01 19.99 -9.59
N GLY A 292 -15.22 20.40 -8.59
CA GLY A 292 -15.69 21.27 -7.50
C GLY A 292 -16.46 20.53 -6.41
N LEU A 293 -16.76 21.24 -5.32
CA LEU A 293 -17.46 20.70 -4.15
C LEU A 293 -18.97 20.45 -4.38
N ASP A 294 -19.53 21.05 -5.40
CA ASP A 294 -20.97 20.95 -5.73
C ASP A 294 -21.28 19.77 -6.67
N HIS A 295 -20.31 18.88 -6.84
CA HIS A 295 -20.43 17.72 -7.70
C HIS A 295 -21.53 16.76 -7.24
N ALA A 296 -22.23 16.14 -8.20
CA ALA A 296 -23.37 15.27 -7.96
C ALA A 296 -23.12 14.17 -6.90
N VAL A 297 -21.98 13.49 -6.99
CA VAL A 297 -21.58 12.44 -6.04
C VAL A 297 -21.37 13.01 -4.63
N ILE A 298 -20.70 14.16 -4.50
CA ILE A 298 -20.45 14.79 -3.20
C ILE A 298 -21.78 15.20 -2.54
N ARG A 299 -22.69 15.78 -3.31
CA ARG A 299 -24.03 16.14 -2.83
C ARG A 299 -24.83 14.92 -2.42
N ALA A 300 -24.92 13.90 -3.26
CA ALA A 300 -25.68 12.70 -2.99
C ALA A 300 -25.22 11.99 -1.71
N VAL A 301 -23.89 11.88 -1.50
CA VAL A 301 -23.32 11.29 -0.29
C VAL A 301 -23.57 12.17 0.93
N SER A 302 -23.44 13.50 0.80
CA SER A 302 -23.68 14.44 1.90
C SER A 302 -25.15 14.48 2.34
N GLU A 303 -26.07 14.24 1.42
CA GLU A 303 -27.53 14.20 1.66
C GLU A 303 -28.06 12.78 1.96
N HIS A 304 -27.17 11.79 2.20
CA HIS A 304 -27.51 10.38 2.44
C HIS A 304 -28.35 9.71 1.33
N ALA A 305 -28.18 10.14 0.09
CA ALA A 305 -28.85 9.53 -1.07
C ALA A 305 -28.05 8.34 -1.67
N ALA A 306 -26.77 8.23 -1.39
CA ALA A 306 -25.93 7.11 -1.78
C ALA A 306 -24.87 6.80 -0.71
N CYS A 307 -24.63 5.51 -0.49
CA CYS A 307 -23.53 5.02 0.35
C CYS A 307 -22.22 5.08 -0.45
N MET A 308 -21.13 5.58 0.13
CA MET A 308 -19.83 5.64 -0.52
C MET A 308 -18.74 5.00 0.32
N VAL A 309 -18.00 4.08 -0.25
CA VAL A 309 -16.84 3.38 0.33
C VAL A 309 -15.60 3.65 -0.52
N ASN A 310 -14.50 4.22 0.01
CA ASN A 310 -14.34 4.72 1.38
C ASN A 310 -14.96 6.11 1.54
N PRO A 311 -15.39 6.47 2.76
CA PRO A 311 -16.06 7.73 3.04
C PRO A 311 -15.08 8.91 3.03
N PHE A 312 -15.57 10.14 3.00
CA PHE A 312 -14.71 11.34 3.09
C PHE A 312 -13.82 11.35 4.35
N ARG A 313 -14.32 10.83 5.47
CA ARG A 313 -13.59 10.74 6.76
C ARG A 313 -12.29 9.93 6.69
N CYS A 314 -12.13 9.04 5.70
CA CYS A 314 -10.90 8.27 5.51
C CYS A 314 -9.69 9.17 5.25
N LYS A 315 -9.91 10.41 4.77
CA LYS A 315 -8.86 11.38 4.47
C LYS A 315 -7.97 11.68 5.68
N ILE A 316 -8.53 11.70 6.90
CA ILE A 316 -7.77 11.88 8.14
C ILE A 316 -6.66 10.81 8.26
N LEU A 317 -6.98 9.56 7.94
CA LEU A 317 -6.02 8.45 8.05
C LEU A 317 -5.13 8.31 6.81
N HIS A 318 -5.66 8.69 5.63
CA HIS A 318 -4.94 8.61 4.37
C HIS A 318 -3.74 9.55 4.30
N LYS A 319 -3.87 10.75 4.87
CA LYS A 319 -2.74 11.69 4.94
C LYS A 319 -1.58 11.09 5.73
N LYS A 320 -0.38 11.17 5.19
CA LYS A 320 0.85 10.65 5.82
C LYS A 320 1.13 11.30 7.19
N THR A 321 0.56 12.46 7.45
CA THR A 321 0.54 13.08 8.79
C THR A 321 -0.11 12.20 9.86
N SER A 322 -0.96 11.24 9.51
CA SER A 322 -1.51 10.25 10.45
C SER A 322 -0.41 9.47 11.18
N LEU A 323 0.65 9.06 10.46
CA LEU A 323 1.82 8.40 11.06
C LEU A 323 2.63 9.35 11.96
N ALA A 324 2.73 10.62 11.57
CA ALA A 324 3.38 11.64 12.41
C ALA A 324 2.60 11.85 13.70
N VAL A 325 1.27 11.93 13.64
CA VAL A 325 0.39 12.07 14.82
C VAL A 325 0.53 10.88 15.77
N LEU A 326 0.57 9.65 15.27
CA LEU A 326 0.77 8.46 16.10
C LEU A 326 2.15 8.45 16.76
N SER A 327 3.19 8.79 16.02
CA SER A 327 4.59 8.73 16.47
C SER A 327 5.02 9.91 17.33
N ASP A 328 4.24 11.00 17.41
CA ASP A 328 4.60 12.21 18.15
C ASP A 328 4.46 12.00 19.66
N GLU A 329 5.52 12.29 20.41
CA GLU A 329 5.56 12.23 21.88
C GLU A 329 4.48 13.10 22.53
N ALA A 330 4.09 14.21 21.91
CA ALA A 330 3.03 15.09 22.41
C ALA A 330 1.67 14.40 22.50
N ASN A 331 1.44 13.40 21.65
CA ASN A 331 0.19 12.65 21.57
C ASN A 331 0.22 11.34 22.39
N ARG A 332 1.34 11.02 23.05
CA ARG A 332 1.51 9.76 23.78
C ARG A 332 0.44 9.51 24.83
N HIS A 333 -0.04 10.56 25.45
CA HIS A 333 -1.08 10.51 26.47
C HIS A 333 -2.45 9.99 25.98
N LEU A 334 -2.68 9.99 24.67
CA LEU A 334 -3.92 9.47 24.06
C LEU A 334 -3.95 7.96 24.02
N PHE A 335 -2.80 7.32 24.00
CA PHE A 335 -2.67 5.90 23.71
C PHE A 335 -2.50 5.09 25.00
N THR A 336 -3.12 3.90 25.05
CA THR A 336 -2.86 2.91 26.10
C THR A 336 -1.42 2.42 26.01
N ALA A 337 -0.94 1.75 27.05
CA ALA A 337 0.40 1.17 27.05
C ALA A 337 0.61 0.17 25.91
N ASP A 338 -0.44 -0.61 25.55
CA ASP A 338 -0.38 -1.58 24.47
C ASP A 338 -0.35 -0.91 23.08
N GLU A 339 -1.21 0.08 22.85
CA GLU A 339 -1.22 0.90 21.65
C GLU A 339 0.11 1.63 21.45
N ALA A 340 0.64 2.19 22.55
CA ALA A 340 1.90 2.88 22.54
C ALA A 340 3.08 1.94 22.20
N ARG A 341 3.10 0.71 22.73
CA ARG A 341 4.09 -0.31 22.34
C ARG A 341 3.96 -0.70 20.87
N ALA A 342 2.73 -0.84 20.36
CA ALA A 342 2.51 -1.14 18.95
C ALA A 342 3.00 -0.02 18.02
N ILE A 343 2.77 1.24 18.40
CA ILE A 343 3.29 2.41 17.67
C ILE A 343 4.82 2.34 17.61
N ASP A 344 5.49 2.18 18.76
CA ASP A 344 6.96 2.12 18.82
C ASP A 344 7.54 0.93 18.02
N ALA A 345 6.84 -0.20 18.06
CA ALA A 345 7.28 -1.42 17.37
C ALA A 345 7.12 -1.33 15.85
N TYR A 346 6.05 -0.69 15.36
CA TYR A 346 5.65 -0.83 13.96
C TYR A 346 5.69 0.48 13.15
N VAL A 347 5.61 1.65 13.78
CA VAL A 347 5.67 2.95 13.09
C VAL A 347 7.07 3.52 13.19
N PRO A 348 7.77 3.76 12.07
CA PRO A 348 9.05 4.47 12.10
C PRO A 348 8.86 5.86 12.72
N TRP A 349 9.90 6.36 13.42
CA TRP A 349 9.84 7.75 13.89
C TRP A 349 9.46 8.69 12.75
N THR A 350 8.38 9.43 12.94
CA THR A 350 7.78 10.27 11.89
C THR A 350 7.35 11.60 12.51
N ARG A 351 7.65 12.73 11.85
CA ARG A 351 7.23 14.06 12.27
C ARG A 351 6.71 14.87 11.10
N THR A 352 5.73 15.71 11.35
CA THR A 352 5.39 16.79 10.41
C THR A 352 6.52 17.80 10.37
N VAL A 353 6.97 18.21 9.20
CA VAL A 353 8.04 19.21 9.04
C VAL A 353 7.54 20.56 9.51
N ALA A 354 8.19 21.09 10.56
CA ALA A 354 7.87 22.38 11.17
C ALA A 354 9.07 22.87 11.99
N GLU A 355 9.12 24.16 12.26
CA GLU A 355 10.04 24.72 13.27
C GLU A 355 9.55 24.33 14.66
N ARG A 356 10.13 23.28 15.24
CA ARG A 356 9.76 22.77 16.56
C ARG A 356 10.89 21.97 17.20
N ARG A 357 10.79 21.82 18.52
CA ARG A 357 11.55 20.80 19.27
C ARG A 357 10.76 19.51 19.33
N THR A 358 11.46 18.39 19.37
CA THR A 358 10.89 17.04 19.45
C THR A 358 11.89 16.07 20.05
N ALA A 359 11.42 14.89 20.49
CA ALA A 359 12.30 13.83 20.95
C ALA A 359 12.81 12.96 19.80
N PHE A 360 14.12 12.73 19.73
CA PHE A 360 14.76 11.79 18.81
C PHE A 360 15.88 11.03 19.55
N GLU A 361 15.86 9.70 19.47
CA GLU A 361 16.82 8.82 20.18
C GLU A 361 16.96 9.16 21.70
N GLY A 362 15.82 9.46 22.33
CA GLY A 362 15.73 9.78 23.76
C GLY A 362 16.24 11.18 24.15
N LYS A 363 16.56 12.03 23.17
CA LYS A 363 17.02 13.41 23.41
C LYS A 363 16.05 14.42 22.81
N GLU A 364 15.87 15.54 23.50
CA GLU A 364 15.13 16.68 22.97
C GLU A 364 16.04 17.47 22.00
N ILE A 365 15.58 17.67 20.77
CA ILE A 365 16.36 18.29 19.69
C ILE A 365 15.51 19.31 18.91
N ASP A 366 16.16 20.20 18.19
CA ASP A 366 15.52 21.05 17.19
C ASP A 366 15.39 20.27 15.87
N LEU A 367 14.16 20.16 15.37
CA LEU A 367 13.84 19.26 14.24
C LEU A 367 14.61 19.62 12.95
N LEU A 368 14.53 20.88 12.49
CA LEU A 368 15.13 21.26 11.21
C LEU A 368 16.66 21.13 11.17
N PRO A 369 17.41 21.52 12.22
CA PRO A 369 18.85 21.27 12.32
C PRO A 369 19.20 19.77 12.26
N LEU A 370 18.44 18.91 12.97
CA LEU A 370 18.63 17.46 12.90
C LEU A 370 18.49 16.96 11.47
N LEU A 371 17.40 17.35 10.79
CA LEU A 371 17.10 16.87 9.43
C LEU A 371 18.16 17.32 8.41
N SER A 372 18.67 18.53 8.52
CA SER A 372 19.74 19.01 7.64
C SER A 372 21.07 18.30 7.88
N GLN A 373 21.40 18.00 9.16
CA GLN A 373 22.67 17.36 9.53
C GLN A 373 22.68 15.85 9.27
N ARG A 374 21.55 15.17 9.44
CA ARG A 374 21.42 13.70 9.35
C ARG A 374 20.50 13.27 8.20
N LYS A 375 20.53 13.98 7.08
CA LYS A 375 19.65 13.73 5.94
C LYS A 375 19.57 12.27 5.48
N ASP A 376 20.69 11.54 5.55
CA ASP A 376 20.80 10.14 5.09
C ASP A 376 19.97 9.16 5.94
N ASP A 377 19.55 9.59 7.14
CA ASP A 377 18.70 8.82 8.04
C ASP A 377 17.20 9.02 7.77
N PHE A 378 16.82 9.86 6.83
CA PHE A 378 15.45 10.27 6.66
C PHE A 378 14.95 10.24 5.21
N VAL A 379 13.63 10.10 5.08
CA VAL A 379 12.89 10.31 3.86
C VAL A 379 11.86 11.43 4.08
N LEU A 380 11.75 12.35 3.13
CA LEU A 380 10.76 13.42 3.12
C LEU A 380 9.62 13.01 2.18
N LYS A 381 8.37 13.12 2.66
CA LYS A 381 7.18 12.71 1.90
C LYS A 381 6.13 13.82 1.97
N PRO A 382 5.58 14.30 0.85
CA PRO A 382 4.39 15.16 0.85
C PRO A 382 3.25 14.46 1.60
N SER A 383 2.44 15.25 2.33
CA SER A 383 1.39 14.67 3.20
C SER A 383 0.29 13.95 2.42
N ASP A 384 -0.05 14.40 1.22
CA ASP A 384 -1.24 13.97 0.48
C ASP A 384 -0.96 13.57 -0.98
N GLU A 385 0.27 13.18 -1.32
CA GLU A 385 0.62 12.69 -2.65
C GLU A 385 0.68 11.16 -2.67
N TYR A 386 0.46 10.59 -3.86
CA TYR A 386 0.47 9.14 -4.10
C TYR A 386 1.52 8.75 -5.15
N GLY A 387 1.77 7.45 -5.29
CA GLY A 387 2.64 6.90 -6.32
C GLY A 387 4.10 7.33 -6.21
N GLY A 388 4.58 7.72 -5.04
CA GLY A 388 5.95 8.16 -4.79
C GLY A 388 6.28 9.57 -5.28
N LYS A 389 5.29 10.32 -5.78
CA LYS A 389 5.47 11.68 -6.26
C LYS A 389 5.93 12.60 -5.13
N GLY A 390 6.98 13.39 -5.40
CA GLY A 390 7.52 14.36 -4.44
C GLY A 390 8.26 13.75 -3.24
N ILE A 391 8.49 12.43 -3.21
CA ILE A 391 9.33 11.79 -2.18
C ILE A 391 10.79 12.15 -2.44
N VAL A 392 11.50 12.58 -1.39
CA VAL A 392 12.93 12.84 -1.44
C VAL A 392 13.63 11.89 -0.46
N LEU A 393 14.51 11.05 -1.00
CA LEU A 393 15.33 10.12 -0.24
C LEU A 393 16.61 10.85 0.19
N GLY A 394 16.78 11.11 1.50
CA GLY A 394 17.88 11.92 1.98
C GLY A 394 19.27 11.34 1.63
N TRP A 395 19.38 10.01 1.56
CA TRP A 395 20.63 9.33 1.20
C TRP A 395 20.96 9.36 -0.32
N GLU A 396 20.01 9.74 -1.18
CA GLU A 396 20.21 9.89 -2.63
C GLU A 396 20.34 11.36 -3.04
N ALA A 397 19.67 12.26 -2.32
CA ALA A 397 19.71 13.69 -2.55
C ALA A 397 21.05 14.30 -2.14
N ASP A 398 21.54 15.29 -2.89
CA ASP A 398 22.61 16.14 -2.39
C ASP A 398 22.09 17.11 -1.30
N GLN A 399 23.02 17.78 -0.58
CA GLN A 399 22.64 18.67 0.53
C GLN A 399 21.76 19.84 0.06
N THR A 400 22.05 20.40 -1.11
CA THR A 400 21.30 21.53 -1.65
C THR A 400 19.87 21.15 -2.00
N GLN A 401 19.69 19.99 -2.65
CA GLN A 401 18.38 19.41 -2.98
C GLN A 401 17.56 19.12 -1.72
N TRP A 402 18.19 18.50 -0.72
CA TRP A 402 17.53 18.17 0.55
C TRP A 402 17.08 19.41 1.30
N ASP A 403 17.97 20.41 1.48
CA ASP A 403 17.65 21.66 2.18
C ASP A 403 16.60 22.49 1.44
N ALA A 404 16.58 22.45 0.10
CA ALA A 404 15.53 23.06 -0.70
C ALA A 404 14.18 22.38 -0.47
N ALA A 405 14.14 21.04 -0.46
CA ALA A 405 12.93 20.27 -0.18
C ALA A 405 12.41 20.50 1.24
N LEU A 406 13.28 20.57 2.25
CA LEU A 406 12.89 20.93 3.63
C LEU A 406 12.25 22.33 3.70
N ARG A 407 12.84 23.31 3.03
CA ARG A 407 12.26 24.69 2.99
C ARG A 407 10.88 24.70 2.32
N ALA A 408 10.71 23.98 1.21
CA ALA A 408 9.43 23.86 0.54
C ALA A 408 8.36 23.20 1.45
N SER A 409 8.75 22.24 2.25
CA SER A 409 7.88 21.51 3.18
C SER A 409 7.35 22.35 4.36
N LEU A 410 7.90 23.55 4.59
CA LEU A 410 7.36 24.49 5.56
C LEU A 410 6.11 25.21 5.03
N ALA A 411 6.00 25.36 3.71
CA ALA A 411 4.85 25.98 3.07
C ALA A 411 3.81 24.95 2.63
N ASP A 412 4.26 23.79 2.12
CA ASP A 412 3.40 22.69 1.67
C ASP A 412 3.57 21.49 2.61
N PRO A 413 2.48 21.05 3.30
CA PRO A 413 2.59 20.06 4.37
C PRO A 413 3.28 18.76 3.94
N ALA A 414 4.35 18.41 4.62
CA ALA A 414 5.10 17.18 4.43
C ALA A 414 5.45 16.54 5.77
N ILE A 415 5.75 15.26 5.73
CA ILE A 415 6.33 14.51 6.85
C ILE A 415 7.78 14.17 6.55
N VAL A 416 8.57 14.09 7.59
CA VAL A 416 9.85 13.39 7.60
C VAL A 416 9.67 12.08 8.35
N GLN A 417 10.19 11.00 7.79
CA GLN A 417 10.14 9.68 8.38
C GLN A 417 11.54 9.07 8.43
N GLN A 418 11.87 8.43 9.54
CA GLN A 418 13.13 7.73 9.69
C GLN A 418 13.24 6.63 8.63
N ARG A 419 14.41 6.52 8.02
CA ARG A 419 14.74 5.49 7.04
C ARG A 419 14.56 4.10 7.64
N VAL A 420 13.89 3.23 6.91
CA VAL A 420 13.72 1.81 7.23
C VAL A 420 14.53 0.98 6.24
N PRO A 421 15.28 -0.04 6.68
CA PRO A 421 15.94 -0.96 5.77
C PRO A 421 14.94 -1.62 4.82
N LEU A 422 15.25 -1.61 3.53
CA LEU A 422 14.41 -2.22 2.50
C LEU A 422 14.70 -3.72 2.44
N PRO A 423 13.68 -4.59 2.57
CA PRO A 423 13.85 -6.01 2.32
C PRO A 423 14.25 -6.27 0.87
N SER A 424 15.11 -7.27 0.66
CA SER A 424 15.52 -7.73 -0.66
C SER A 424 15.49 -9.25 -0.71
N GLU A 425 15.06 -9.81 -1.83
CA GLU A 425 15.06 -11.24 -2.09
C GLU A 425 15.42 -11.55 -3.54
N PRO A 426 15.98 -12.76 -3.81
CA PRO A 426 16.27 -13.21 -5.16
C PRO A 426 14.98 -13.57 -5.91
N TYR A 427 14.79 -13.02 -7.11
CA TYR A 427 13.68 -13.33 -8.00
C TYR A 427 14.16 -13.77 -9.38
N PRO A 428 13.70 -14.93 -9.89
CA PRO A 428 14.04 -15.42 -11.22
C PRO A 428 13.24 -14.68 -12.29
N SER A 429 13.91 -14.34 -13.37
CA SER A 429 13.34 -13.74 -14.58
C SER A 429 13.92 -14.44 -15.81
N LEU A 430 13.19 -14.51 -16.90
CA LEU A 430 13.71 -15.01 -18.16
C LEU A 430 14.32 -13.84 -18.95
N VAL A 431 15.63 -13.86 -19.18
CA VAL A 431 16.38 -12.85 -19.92
C VAL A 431 17.05 -13.52 -21.11
N GLU A 432 16.73 -13.10 -22.33
CA GLU A 432 17.29 -13.67 -23.57
C GLU A 432 17.18 -15.21 -23.66
N GLY A 433 16.06 -15.75 -23.12
CA GLY A 433 15.78 -17.19 -23.15
C GLY A 433 16.48 -18.02 -22.06
N THR A 434 17.20 -17.38 -21.14
CA THR A 434 17.89 -17.99 -20.01
C THR A 434 17.32 -17.49 -18.69
N VAL A 435 17.15 -18.40 -17.71
CA VAL A 435 16.70 -18.03 -16.37
C VAL A 435 17.84 -17.36 -15.61
N GLN A 436 17.61 -16.13 -15.19
CA GLN A 436 18.54 -15.36 -14.37
C GLN A 436 17.85 -14.93 -13.08
N VAL A 437 18.59 -14.95 -11.98
CA VAL A 437 18.10 -14.59 -10.65
C VAL A 437 18.72 -13.26 -10.23
N TYR A 438 17.86 -12.29 -9.90
CA TYR A 438 18.28 -10.96 -9.46
C TYR A 438 17.66 -10.63 -8.10
N ASP A 439 18.45 -9.96 -7.25
CA ASP A 439 17.91 -9.39 -6.03
C ASP A 439 16.94 -8.25 -6.35
N ARG A 440 15.75 -8.33 -5.77
CA ARG A 440 14.71 -7.31 -5.89
C ARG A 440 14.38 -6.77 -4.50
N MET A 441 14.39 -5.46 -4.37
CA MET A 441 13.77 -4.81 -3.21
C MET A 441 12.27 -5.05 -3.26
N LEU A 442 11.66 -5.25 -2.08
CA LEU A 442 10.25 -5.58 -2.00
C LEU A 442 9.56 -4.95 -0.80
N ASP A 443 8.26 -4.78 -0.95
CA ASP A 443 7.35 -4.57 0.16
C ASP A 443 6.33 -5.72 0.26
N THR A 444 5.66 -5.83 1.40
CA THR A 444 4.57 -6.78 1.60
C THR A 444 3.45 -6.06 2.32
N ASN A 445 2.43 -5.66 1.59
CA ASN A 445 1.44 -4.66 2.00
C ASN A 445 0.11 -5.31 2.36
N PRO A 446 -0.18 -5.57 3.64
CA PRO A 446 -1.41 -6.20 4.07
C PRO A 446 -2.63 -5.33 3.72
N TYR A 447 -3.68 -5.97 3.21
CA TYR A 447 -5.00 -5.38 3.10
C TYR A 447 -5.72 -5.41 4.44
N ILE A 448 -6.49 -4.38 4.70
CA ILE A 448 -7.28 -4.20 5.91
C ILE A 448 -8.74 -3.99 5.48
N TRP A 449 -9.61 -4.84 5.99
CA TRP A 449 -11.03 -4.85 5.69
C TRP A 449 -11.84 -4.46 6.92
N TYR A 450 -12.99 -3.85 6.74
CA TYR A 450 -13.92 -3.43 7.80
C TYR A 450 -13.28 -2.49 8.84
N GLY A 451 -12.10 -1.95 8.54
CA GLY A 451 -11.34 -1.04 9.41
C GLY A 451 -10.28 -1.67 10.30
N ASP A 452 -10.25 -3.00 10.50
CA ASP A 452 -9.31 -3.67 11.42
C ASP A 452 -8.94 -5.13 11.07
N TYR A 453 -9.67 -5.79 10.17
CA TYR A 453 -9.43 -7.17 9.81
C TYR A 453 -8.40 -7.30 8.68
N MET A 454 -7.29 -7.97 8.93
CA MET A 454 -6.23 -8.20 7.93
C MET A 454 -6.43 -9.54 7.21
N SER A 455 -6.54 -9.48 5.89
CA SER A 455 -6.47 -10.65 5.01
C SER A 455 -5.95 -10.26 3.63
N GLY A 456 -4.97 -11.02 3.12
CA GLY A 456 -4.33 -10.73 1.84
C GLY A 456 -3.21 -9.71 1.92
N CYS A 457 -2.34 -9.72 0.92
CA CYS A 457 -1.22 -8.80 0.78
C CYS A 457 -0.99 -8.45 -0.69
N LEU A 458 -0.68 -7.19 -0.96
CA LEU A 458 0.00 -6.79 -2.18
C LEU A 458 1.50 -6.88 -1.97
N THR A 459 2.23 -7.53 -2.87
CA THR A 459 3.70 -7.48 -2.90
C THR A 459 4.18 -6.80 -4.17
N ARG A 460 4.98 -5.74 -4.01
CA ARG A 460 5.64 -5.04 -5.10
C ARG A 460 7.14 -5.31 -5.06
N LEU A 461 7.74 -5.45 -6.24
CA LEU A 461 9.17 -5.63 -6.43
C LEU A 461 9.74 -4.45 -7.20
N SER A 462 10.97 -4.06 -6.91
CA SER A 462 11.66 -2.99 -7.62
C SER A 462 13.17 -3.24 -7.69
N THR A 463 13.80 -2.67 -8.70
CA THR A 463 15.28 -2.57 -8.81
C THR A 463 15.82 -1.30 -8.16
N ALA A 464 14.95 -0.33 -7.83
CA ALA A 464 15.28 0.95 -7.21
C ALA A 464 14.72 1.06 -5.79
N ALA A 465 15.31 1.90 -4.96
CA ALA A 465 14.89 2.11 -3.57
C ALA A 465 13.47 2.67 -3.44
N LEU A 466 12.97 3.39 -4.44
CA LEU A 466 11.57 3.81 -4.50
C LEU A 466 10.72 2.69 -5.10
N LEU A 467 10.02 1.96 -4.22
CA LEU A 467 9.11 0.86 -4.59
C LEU A 467 7.83 1.41 -5.20
N ASN A 468 7.89 1.74 -6.50
CA ASN A 468 6.75 2.25 -7.24
C ASN A 468 6.63 1.55 -8.60
N VAL A 469 5.52 0.89 -8.83
CA VAL A 469 5.20 0.27 -10.13
C VAL A 469 5.09 1.33 -11.23
N THR A 470 4.73 2.56 -10.89
CA THR A 470 4.58 3.68 -11.84
C THR A 470 5.92 4.18 -12.38
N ALA A 471 7.01 4.09 -11.62
CA ALA A 471 8.31 4.70 -11.98
C ALA A 471 9.17 3.88 -12.96
N GLY A 472 8.73 2.67 -13.37
CA GLY A 472 9.48 1.79 -14.28
C GLY A 472 10.30 0.72 -13.54
N GLY A 473 10.37 -0.50 -14.11
CA GLY A 473 11.10 -1.65 -13.54
C GLY A 473 10.44 -2.34 -12.34
N GLY A 474 9.28 -1.87 -11.89
CA GLY A 474 8.50 -2.50 -10.83
C GLY A 474 7.69 -3.69 -11.34
N SER A 475 7.50 -4.70 -10.48
CA SER A 475 6.65 -5.87 -10.72
C SER A 475 5.74 -6.09 -9.52
N THR A 476 4.54 -6.56 -9.77
CA THR A 476 3.63 -7.04 -8.73
C THR A 476 3.60 -8.56 -8.77
N VAL A 477 3.69 -9.19 -7.62
CA VAL A 477 3.59 -10.65 -7.49
C VAL A 477 2.53 -11.03 -6.48
N PRO A 478 1.81 -12.14 -6.68
CA PRO A 478 0.89 -12.65 -5.68
C PRO A 478 1.64 -13.18 -4.47
N THR A 479 0.99 -13.16 -3.32
CA THR A 479 1.52 -13.71 -2.08
C THR A 479 0.83 -15.02 -1.75
N PHE A 480 1.60 -16.07 -1.46
CA PHE A 480 1.09 -17.36 -1.04
C PHE A 480 1.63 -17.74 0.34
N ILE A 481 0.80 -18.42 1.12
CA ILE A 481 1.25 -19.13 2.32
C ILE A 481 1.68 -20.51 1.88
N ILE A 482 2.88 -20.94 2.33
CA ILE A 482 3.44 -22.24 1.98
C ILE A 482 3.75 -23.08 3.22
N GLU A 483 3.50 -24.38 3.11
CA GLU A 483 3.87 -25.38 4.10
C GLU A 483 4.48 -26.59 3.40
N LYS A 484 5.60 -27.14 3.93
CA LYS A 484 6.23 -28.33 3.36
C LYS A 484 5.28 -29.54 3.58
N ARG A 485 5.02 -30.29 2.51
CA ARG A 485 4.27 -31.56 2.61
C ARG A 485 5.08 -32.58 3.39
N GLU A 486 4.40 -33.38 4.19
CA GLU A 486 5.01 -34.52 4.92
C GLU A 486 5.41 -35.68 3.98
#